data_a9eca2095708d2eb90144ba19cd84b25
#
_entry.id   a9eca2095708d2eb90144ba19cd84b25
#
_cell.length_a   1.000
_cell.length_b   1.000
_cell.length_c   1.000
_cell.angle_alpha   90.00
_cell.angle_beta   90.00
_cell.angle_gamma   90.00
#
_symmetry.space_group_name_H-M   'P 1'
#
loop_
_entity.id
_entity.type
_entity.pdbx_description
1 polymer ?
#
loop_
_entity_poly.entity_id
_entity_poly.type
_entity_poly.pdbx_seq_one_letter_code
_entity_poly.pdbx_strand_id
1 'polypeptide(L)'
;MSYPEPPIYRLPVELLQVVFLFIINDVPDYPSIFSFGETTISGNFACPPLLFTRVCRLWRAVAHSTTGIWSHIKVGLPRQFQLKPFLPSLLQSWLARSGSQPLIIRMERVSPTDNGHFCSSNTQLLEILFSEMTRWETVFGISDVFERSENFNTPQLRTLECSWPSDVTRFNAPHLCRIRFVSPLSAVIRSRPTATCKHICHLYLQNATAAVIHSSSAFFPHLETLVVGHIAPEMGSRSHPATYSRLESMTIPLFYHRYHRDPFIELFRELRLPMLQKLNVLGDPDTPEVQSIMTALALAGSCNIQVVDFRPCLWPSARRTNVYIHDVEPLLSVAREVAVCGEVVACRALATT
;
A
#
# COMPACT_ATOMS: atom_id res chain seq x y z
N MET A 1 21.60 16.49 47.51
CA MET A 1 20.90 17.27 46.46
C MET A 1 20.04 16.29 45.68
N SER A 2 18.72 16.35 45.84
CA SER A 2 17.80 15.53 45.00
C SER A 2 17.67 16.22 43.66
N TYR A 3 18.07 15.54 42.58
CA TYR A 3 17.82 16.03 41.24
C TYR A 3 16.30 16.06 41.00
N PRO A 4 15.77 17.11 40.38
CA PRO A 4 14.34 17.13 40.02
C PRO A 4 14.04 15.96 39.10
N GLU A 5 12.93 15.28 39.39
CA GLU A 5 12.45 14.16 38.55
C GLU A 5 12.28 14.61 37.11
N PRO A 6 12.83 13.87 36.10
CA PRO A 6 12.69 14.25 34.72
C PRO A 6 11.21 14.41 34.34
N PRO A 7 10.85 15.41 33.50
CA PRO A 7 9.44 15.69 33.13
C PRO A 7 8.67 14.49 32.59
N ILE A 8 9.37 13.55 31.95
CA ILE A 8 8.77 12.33 31.35
C ILE A 8 8.13 11.41 32.41
N TYR A 9 8.62 11.41 33.66
CA TYR A 9 8.03 10.63 34.76
C TYR A 9 6.74 11.22 35.29
N ARG A 10 6.41 12.46 34.93
CA ARG A 10 5.17 13.14 35.29
C ARG A 10 4.03 12.89 34.32
N LEU A 11 4.32 12.24 33.15
CA LEU A 11 3.28 11.89 32.21
C LEU A 11 2.42 10.74 32.75
N PRO A 12 1.09 10.85 32.71
CA PRO A 12 0.20 9.74 32.94
C PRO A 12 0.55 8.56 32.02
N VAL A 13 0.40 7.33 32.54
CA VAL A 13 0.72 6.10 31.79
C VAL A 13 -0.08 6.03 30.48
N GLU A 14 -1.32 6.48 30.49
CA GLU A 14 -2.21 6.51 29.34
C GLU A 14 -1.67 7.41 28.20
N LEU A 15 -1.11 8.57 28.55
CA LEU A 15 -0.49 9.45 27.57
C LEU A 15 0.78 8.84 27.01
N LEU A 16 1.56 8.15 27.83
CA LEU A 16 2.76 7.45 27.37
C LEU A 16 2.40 6.29 26.42
N GLN A 17 1.31 5.56 26.69
CA GLN A 17 0.77 4.54 25.78
C GLN A 17 0.35 5.15 24.44
N VAL A 18 -0.35 6.28 24.44
CA VAL A 18 -0.74 6.99 23.20
C VAL A 18 0.49 7.42 22.41
N VAL A 19 1.52 7.96 23.07
CA VAL A 19 2.79 8.33 22.42
C VAL A 19 3.45 7.12 21.78
N PHE A 20 3.50 5.98 22.46
CA PHE A 20 4.08 4.76 21.90
C PHE A 20 3.31 4.27 20.66
N LEU A 21 1.98 4.25 20.73
CA LEU A 21 1.13 3.89 19.60
C LEU A 21 1.30 4.87 18.42
N PHE A 22 1.40 6.16 18.71
CA PHE A 22 1.64 7.18 17.70
C PHE A 22 2.97 6.95 16.99
N ILE A 23 4.07 6.71 17.75
CA ILE A 23 5.38 6.41 17.16
C ILE A 23 5.34 5.17 16.26
N ILE A 24 4.60 4.12 16.65
CA ILE A 24 4.48 2.89 15.86
C ILE A 24 3.70 3.14 14.57
N ASN A 25 2.62 3.91 14.63
CA ASN A 25 1.70 4.12 13.50
C ASN A 25 2.22 5.17 12.50
N ASP A 26 3.06 6.11 12.95
CA ASP A 26 3.57 7.21 12.12
C ASP A 26 4.80 6.82 11.29
N VAL A 27 5.39 5.66 11.53
CA VAL A 27 6.58 5.19 10.78
C VAL A 27 6.14 4.41 9.53
N PRO A 28 6.24 5.00 8.32
CA PRO A 28 5.77 4.35 7.10
C PRO A 28 6.59 3.10 6.75
N ASP A 29 7.86 3.07 7.10
CA ASP A 29 8.74 1.90 6.92
C ASP A 29 9.18 1.36 8.30
N TYR A 30 8.26 0.63 8.94
CA TYR A 30 8.50 0.02 10.25
C TYR A 30 9.71 -0.93 10.20
N PRO A 31 10.69 -0.81 11.10
CA PRO A 31 11.88 -1.63 11.06
C PRO A 31 11.58 -3.11 11.35
N SER A 32 12.30 -4.00 10.67
CA SER A 32 12.21 -5.45 10.95
C SER A 32 12.57 -5.75 12.41
N ILE A 33 11.87 -6.73 13.00
CA ILE A 33 12.20 -7.28 14.33
C ILE A 33 13.55 -7.96 14.37
N PHE A 34 14.08 -8.32 13.17
CA PHE A 34 15.42 -8.89 13.01
C PHE A 34 16.37 -7.89 12.35
N SER A 35 17.61 -7.87 12.81
CA SER A 35 18.73 -7.17 12.19
C SER A 35 19.60 -8.17 11.45
N PHE A 36 19.96 -7.82 10.21
CA PHE A 36 20.78 -8.67 9.33
C PHE A 36 22.17 -8.06 9.19
N GLY A 37 23.18 -8.76 9.72
CA GLY A 37 24.57 -8.50 9.44
C GLY A 37 25.07 -9.36 8.28
N GLU A 38 26.32 -9.19 7.86
CA GLU A 38 26.90 -9.92 6.74
C GLU A 38 26.80 -11.46 6.90
N THR A 39 26.95 -11.96 8.10
CA THR A 39 26.97 -13.42 8.40
C THR A 39 25.99 -13.82 9.50
N THR A 40 25.37 -12.89 10.18
CA THR A 40 24.58 -13.17 11.38
C THR A 40 23.24 -12.45 11.38
N ILE A 41 22.21 -13.13 11.89
CA ILE A 41 20.90 -12.55 12.16
C ILE A 41 20.77 -12.39 13.67
N SER A 42 20.37 -11.21 14.12
CA SER A 42 20.14 -10.91 15.52
C SER A 42 18.78 -10.25 15.73
N GLY A 43 18.34 -10.08 16.98
CA GLY A 43 17.18 -9.24 17.29
C GLY A 43 17.51 -7.78 17.03
N ASN A 44 16.58 -7.06 16.40
CA ASN A 44 16.73 -5.62 16.15
C ASN A 44 16.30 -4.81 17.37
N PHE A 45 17.26 -4.47 18.21
CA PHE A 45 17.01 -3.70 19.42
C PHE A 45 16.66 -2.22 19.16
N ALA A 46 16.86 -1.72 17.94
CA ALA A 46 16.40 -0.40 17.52
C ALA A 46 14.92 -0.40 17.10
N CYS A 47 14.30 -1.58 16.94
CA CYS A 47 12.87 -1.69 16.69
C CYS A 47 12.08 -1.09 17.85
N PRO A 48 11.13 -0.14 17.59
CA PRO A 48 10.52 0.68 18.63
C PRO A 48 9.98 -0.06 19.87
N PRO A 49 9.24 -1.16 19.79
CA PRO A 49 8.78 -1.86 21.00
C PRO A 49 9.93 -2.35 21.87
N LEU A 50 10.99 -2.92 21.29
CA LEU A 50 12.18 -3.36 22.03
C LEU A 50 12.95 -2.14 22.60
N LEU A 51 13.05 -1.07 21.83
CA LEU A 51 13.70 0.17 22.27
C LEU A 51 13.00 0.72 23.51
N PHE A 52 11.66 0.80 23.50
CA PHE A 52 10.88 1.30 24.65
C PHE A 52 11.15 0.48 25.92
N THR A 53 11.32 -0.83 25.79
CA THR A 53 11.63 -1.68 26.97
C THR A 53 13.02 -1.43 27.56
N ARG A 54 13.90 -0.68 26.89
CA ARG A 54 15.30 -0.43 27.30
C ARG A 54 15.56 0.96 27.86
N VAL A 55 14.61 1.90 27.74
CA VAL A 55 14.80 3.28 28.19
C VAL A 55 14.84 3.36 29.72
N CYS A 56 13.79 2.91 30.41
CA CYS A 56 13.72 2.86 31.85
C CYS A 56 12.70 1.84 32.35
N ARG A 57 12.60 1.64 33.66
CA ARG A 57 11.66 0.67 34.25
C ARG A 57 10.21 1.01 33.96
N LEU A 58 9.82 2.29 34.02
CA LEU A 58 8.47 2.76 33.72
C LEU A 58 8.11 2.46 32.26
N TRP A 59 8.96 2.87 31.31
CA TRP A 59 8.75 2.64 29.89
C TRP A 59 8.63 1.16 29.55
N ARG A 60 9.46 0.33 30.21
CA ARG A 60 9.37 -1.12 30.06
C ARG A 60 8.03 -1.66 30.51
N ALA A 61 7.54 -1.25 31.68
CA ALA A 61 6.25 -1.67 32.21
C ALA A 61 5.11 -1.24 31.28
N VAL A 62 5.12 0.02 30.82
CA VAL A 62 4.12 0.56 29.88
C VAL A 62 4.19 -0.18 28.54
N ALA A 63 5.38 -0.38 27.97
CA ALA A 63 5.54 -1.11 26.71
C ALA A 63 5.01 -2.55 26.81
N HIS A 64 5.24 -3.24 27.92
CA HIS A 64 4.72 -4.60 28.10
C HIS A 64 3.19 -4.65 28.28
N SER A 65 2.58 -3.62 28.86
CA SER A 65 1.12 -3.54 29.06
C SER A 65 0.37 -3.02 27.82
N THR A 66 1.06 -2.41 26.85
CA THR A 66 0.46 -1.82 25.65
C THR A 66 0.51 -2.83 24.49
N THR A 67 -0.47 -3.71 24.41
CA THR A 67 -0.50 -4.82 23.42
C THR A 67 -0.45 -4.33 21.96
N GLY A 68 -1.04 -3.17 21.66
CA GLY A 68 -1.10 -2.61 20.31
C GLY A 68 0.27 -2.31 19.69
N ILE A 69 1.29 -1.97 20.48
CA ILE A 69 2.63 -1.72 19.95
C ILE A 69 3.33 -2.99 19.45
N TRP A 70 2.89 -4.17 19.88
CA TRP A 70 3.41 -5.47 19.47
C TRP A 70 2.64 -6.09 18.31
N SER A 71 1.54 -5.45 17.86
CA SER A 71 0.71 -5.95 16.76
C SER A 71 1.29 -5.66 15.37
N HIS A 72 2.24 -4.73 15.25
CA HIS A 72 2.95 -4.42 14.01
C HIS A 72 4.22 -5.26 13.92
N ILE A 73 4.27 -6.16 12.95
CA ILE A 73 5.35 -7.14 12.84
C ILE A 73 5.92 -7.11 11.42
N LYS A 74 7.19 -6.68 11.31
CA LYS A 74 7.95 -6.78 10.06
C LYS A 74 9.02 -7.84 10.23
N VAL A 75 8.94 -8.90 9.42
CA VAL A 75 9.87 -10.04 9.44
C VAL A 75 10.64 -10.08 8.14
N GLY A 76 11.95 -9.89 8.22
CA GLY A 76 12.84 -10.22 7.14
C GLY A 76 13.06 -11.75 7.09
N LEU A 77 12.88 -12.35 5.93
CA LEU A 77 13.08 -13.79 5.72
C LEU A 77 14.47 -14.01 5.09
N PRO A 78 15.42 -14.60 5.85
CA PRO A 78 16.77 -14.88 5.36
C PRO A 78 16.77 -16.06 4.41
N ARG A 79 17.66 -16.06 3.41
CA ARG A 79 17.72 -17.14 2.41
C ARG A 79 18.64 -18.30 2.75
N GLN A 80 19.77 -18.04 3.38
CA GLN A 80 20.85 -19.01 3.52
C GLN A 80 21.42 -19.16 4.93
N PHE A 81 20.86 -18.44 5.91
CA PHE A 81 21.42 -18.41 7.24
C PHE A 81 20.73 -19.41 8.17
N GLN A 82 21.52 -20.11 8.97
CA GLN A 82 20.97 -20.83 10.11
C GLN A 82 20.36 -19.82 11.08
N LEU A 83 19.08 -20.00 11.39
CA LEU A 83 18.43 -19.20 12.43
C LEU A 83 19.11 -19.48 13.77
N LYS A 84 19.51 -18.42 14.45
CA LYS A 84 19.87 -18.57 15.85
C LYS A 84 18.63 -19.03 16.63
N PRO A 85 18.76 -20.01 17.54
CA PRO A 85 17.60 -20.61 18.24
C PRO A 85 16.70 -19.63 18.96
N PHE A 86 17.21 -18.46 19.35
CA PHE A 86 16.43 -17.44 20.05
C PHE A 86 15.48 -16.64 19.12
N LEU A 87 15.67 -16.63 17.80
CA LEU A 87 14.86 -15.83 16.88
C LEU A 87 13.41 -16.33 16.80
N PRO A 88 13.12 -17.61 16.66
CA PRO A 88 11.74 -18.12 16.79
C PRO A 88 11.12 -17.76 18.13
N SER A 89 11.87 -17.91 19.22
CA SER A 89 11.39 -17.54 20.58
C SER A 89 11.15 -16.03 20.72
N LEU A 90 11.95 -15.20 20.08
CA LEU A 90 11.72 -13.75 20.03
C LEU A 90 10.41 -13.43 19.31
N LEU A 91 10.15 -14.04 18.15
CA LEU A 91 8.91 -13.86 17.40
C LEU A 91 7.70 -14.35 18.18
N GLN A 92 7.79 -15.54 18.81
CA GLN A 92 6.73 -16.06 19.68
C GLN A 92 6.44 -15.12 20.86
N SER A 93 7.50 -14.62 21.52
CA SER A 93 7.35 -13.66 22.62
C SER A 93 6.73 -12.35 22.17
N TRP A 94 7.00 -11.92 20.94
CA TRP A 94 6.40 -10.73 20.35
C TRP A 94 4.89 -10.92 20.12
N LEU A 95 4.52 -12.03 19.48
CA LEU A 95 3.13 -12.41 19.25
C LEU A 95 2.36 -12.60 20.56
N ALA A 96 2.96 -13.22 21.58
CA ALA A 96 2.34 -13.34 22.88
C ALA A 96 2.05 -11.97 23.53
N ARG A 97 2.94 -10.99 23.37
CA ARG A 97 2.73 -9.63 23.91
C ARG A 97 1.67 -8.84 23.12
N SER A 98 1.45 -9.15 21.85
CA SER A 98 0.35 -8.56 21.09
C SER A 98 -1.04 -9.00 21.58
N GLY A 99 -1.14 -10.02 22.43
CA GLY A 99 -2.38 -10.53 23.00
C GLY A 99 -3.38 -10.95 21.90
N SER A 100 -4.58 -10.49 21.97
CA SER A 100 -5.64 -10.74 20.97
C SER A 100 -5.77 -9.63 19.91
N GLN A 101 -4.84 -8.67 19.86
CA GLN A 101 -4.93 -7.57 18.89
C GLN A 101 -4.85 -8.08 17.46
N PRO A 102 -5.58 -7.45 16.51
CA PRO A 102 -5.39 -7.67 15.10
C PRO A 102 -3.93 -7.42 14.69
N LEU A 103 -3.40 -8.24 13.78
CA LEU A 103 -1.99 -8.20 13.39
C LEU A 103 -1.80 -7.51 12.04
N ILE A 104 -0.82 -6.61 11.99
CA ILE A 104 -0.29 -6.02 10.76
C ILE A 104 1.07 -6.67 10.51
N ILE A 105 1.13 -7.54 9.51
CA ILE A 105 2.30 -8.36 9.21
C ILE A 105 2.92 -7.95 7.89
N ARG A 106 4.22 -7.69 7.89
CA ARG A 106 5.01 -7.47 6.68
C ARG A 106 6.13 -8.50 6.60
N MET A 107 6.13 -9.27 5.53
CA MET A 107 7.16 -10.26 5.23
C MET A 107 7.99 -9.77 4.04
N GLU A 108 9.30 -9.64 4.23
CA GLU A 108 10.20 -9.15 3.21
C GLU A 108 11.35 -10.13 2.96
N ARG A 109 11.86 -10.17 1.73
CA ARG A 109 13.11 -10.85 1.44
C ARG A 109 14.28 -9.94 1.78
N VAL A 110 15.29 -10.50 2.46
CA VAL A 110 16.49 -9.73 2.85
C VAL A 110 17.40 -9.45 1.64
N SER A 111 17.34 -10.28 0.59
CA SER A 111 18.13 -10.08 -0.64
C SER A 111 17.27 -10.27 -1.88
N PRO A 112 17.19 -9.27 -2.79
CA PRO A 112 16.37 -9.34 -4.01
C PRO A 112 17.03 -10.14 -5.14
N THR A 113 18.34 -10.45 -5.07
CA THR A 113 19.13 -10.89 -6.23
C THR A 113 19.13 -12.39 -6.50
N ASP A 114 18.44 -13.19 -5.68
CA ASP A 114 18.58 -14.64 -5.75
C ASP A 114 17.23 -15.34 -6.01
N ASN A 115 17.15 -16.14 -7.08
CA ASN A 115 15.95 -16.89 -7.49
C ASN A 115 15.79 -18.24 -6.71
N GLY A 116 16.38 -18.38 -5.55
CA GLY A 116 16.41 -19.63 -4.78
C GLY A 116 15.17 -19.90 -3.94
N HIS A 117 14.92 -21.15 -3.68
CA HIS A 117 13.86 -21.65 -2.81
C HIS A 117 14.05 -21.23 -1.35
N PHE A 118 12.95 -21.13 -0.59
CA PHE A 118 13.00 -20.89 0.85
C PHE A 118 13.81 -21.96 1.58
N CYS A 119 14.65 -21.56 2.52
CA CYS A 119 15.36 -22.51 3.39
C CYS A 119 14.46 -22.99 4.55
N SER A 120 14.86 -24.10 5.19
CA SER A 120 14.15 -24.66 6.35
C SER A 120 13.96 -23.67 7.49
N SER A 121 14.89 -22.75 7.65
CA SER A 121 14.84 -21.67 8.65
C SER A 121 13.65 -20.73 8.48
N ASN A 122 13.33 -20.39 7.23
CA ASN A 122 12.15 -19.56 6.94
C ASN A 122 10.84 -20.31 7.24
N THR A 123 10.85 -21.64 7.05
CA THR A 123 9.67 -22.45 7.32
C THR A 123 9.25 -22.33 8.79
N GLN A 124 10.18 -22.42 9.73
CA GLN A 124 9.88 -22.29 11.15
C GLN A 124 9.29 -20.91 11.52
N LEU A 125 9.85 -19.82 10.96
CA LEU A 125 9.30 -18.47 11.20
C LEU A 125 7.91 -18.32 10.60
N LEU A 126 7.69 -18.87 9.40
CA LEU A 126 6.39 -18.81 8.72
C LEU A 126 5.34 -19.64 9.46
N GLU A 127 5.68 -20.83 9.98
CA GLU A 127 4.78 -21.64 10.79
C GLU A 127 4.30 -20.89 12.05
N ILE A 128 5.20 -20.17 12.72
CA ILE A 128 4.84 -19.31 13.85
C ILE A 128 3.88 -18.19 13.43
N LEU A 129 4.13 -17.54 12.29
CA LEU A 129 3.21 -16.50 11.79
C LEU A 129 1.87 -17.10 11.37
N PHE A 130 1.87 -18.23 10.68
CA PHE A 130 0.66 -18.90 10.20
C PHE A 130 -0.22 -19.42 11.35
N SER A 131 0.37 -19.78 12.50
CA SER A 131 -0.43 -20.16 13.68
C SER A 131 -1.34 -19.01 14.17
N GLU A 132 -1.03 -17.76 13.82
CA GLU A 132 -1.78 -16.55 14.20
C GLU A 132 -2.64 -15.99 13.05
N MET A 133 -2.85 -16.73 11.95
CA MET A 133 -3.51 -16.22 10.74
C MET A 133 -4.95 -15.74 10.99
N THR A 134 -5.63 -16.26 11.99
CA THR A 134 -6.99 -15.82 12.35
C THR A 134 -7.06 -14.38 12.85
N ARG A 135 -5.93 -13.83 13.28
CA ARG A 135 -5.78 -12.46 13.78
C ARG A 135 -5.22 -11.50 12.72
N TRP A 136 -4.89 -11.98 11.51
CA TRP A 136 -4.33 -11.14 10.48
C TRP A 136 -5.36 -10.12 10.00
N GLU A 137 -5.05 -8.83 10.13
CA GLU A 137 -5.87 -7.72 9.60
C GLU A 137 -5.26 -7.14 8.33
N THR A 138 -3.94 -6.99 8.33
CA THR A 138 -3.19 -6.48 7.18
C THR A 138 -1.97 -7.35 6.95
N VAL A 139 -1.80 -7.82 5.71
CA VAL A 139 -0.67 -8.64 5.32
C VAL A 139 0.00 -8.06 4.10
N PHE A 140 1.30 -7.78 4.24
CA PHE A 140 2.21 -7.46 3.17
C PHE A 140 3.12 -8.67 2.97
N GLY A 141 2.97 -9.36 1.85
CA GLY A 141 3.63 -10.65 1.67
C GLY A 141 4.34 -10.80 0.34
N ILE A 142 5.22 -11.80 0.32
CA ILE A 142 5.91 -12.27 -0.88
C ILE A 142 5.14 -13.47 -1.42
N SER A 143 4.91 -13.54 -2.71
CA SER A 143 4.12 -14.63 -3.35
C SER A 143 4.60 -16.03 -2.97
N ASP A 144 5.89 -16.25 -2.95
CA ASP A 144 6.47 -17.56 -2.60
C ASP A 144 6.09 -18.03 -1.18
N VAL A 145 5.74 -17.12 -0.28
CA VAL A 145 5.22 -17.45 1.05
C VAL A 145 3.83 -18.07 0.92
N PHE A 146 3.01 -17.50 0.04
CA PHE A 146 1.62 -17.93 -0.15
C PHE A 146 1.52 -19.22 -0.99
N GLU A 147 2.53 -19.56 -1.77
CA GLU A 147 2.56 -20.83 -2.52
C GLU A 147 2.63 -22.07 -1.63
N ARG A 148 3.05 -21.94 -0.38
CA ARG A 148 3.24 -23.06 0.56
C ARG A 148 1.96 -23.60 1.19
N SER A 149 0.90 -22.83 1.19
CA SER A 149 -0.39 -23.24 1.74
C SER A 149 -1.48 -23.10 0.70
N GLU A 150 -2.36 -24.08 0.66
CA GLU A 150 -3.48 -24.06 -0.28
C GLU A 150 -4.62 -23.16 0.19
N ASN A 151 -4.79 -23.00 1.51
CA ASN A 151 -5.88 -22.23 2.09
C ASN A 151 -5.46 -21.50 3.36
N PHE A 152 -5.66 -20.20 3.39
CA PHE A 152 -5.48 -19.34 4.55
C PHE A 152 -6.82 -18.94 5.13
N ASN A 153 -7.12 -19.36 6.34
CA ASN A 153 -8.32 -18.93 7.05
C ASN A 153 -8.03 -17.63 7.82
N THR A 154 -8.38 -16.50 7.21
CA THR A 154 -8.06 -15.17 7.71
C THR A 154 -9.32 -14.31 7.86
N PRO A 155 -10.21 -14.63 8.83
CA PRO A 155 -11.52 -13.99 8.94
C PRO A 155 -11.47 -12.50 9.20
N GLN A 156 -10.37 -11.97 9.77
CA GLN A 156 -10.21 -10.55 10.07
C GLN A 156 -9.46 -9.78 8.98
N LEU A 157 -8.96 -10.44 7.93
CA LEU A 157 -8.13 -9.81 6.91
C LEU A 157 -8.91 -8.77 6.11
N ARG A 158 -8.42 -7.53 6.13
CA ARG A 158 -8.95 -6.37 5.42
C ARG A 158 -8.08 -5.89 4.28
N THR A 159 -6.76 -6.04 4.43
CA THR A 159 -5.76 -5.55 3.47
C THR A 159 -4.76 -6.65 3.14
N LEU A 160 -4.60 -6.93 1.86
CA LEU A 160 -3.63 -7.90 1.34
C LEU A 160 -2.74 -7.25 0.28
N GLU A 161 -1.43 -7.36 0.47
CA GLU A 161 -0.44 -7.11 -0.57
C GLU A 161 0.13 -8.44 -1.05
N CYS A 162 0.08 -8.67 -2.35
CA CYS A 162 0.58 -9.89 -2.99
C CYS A 162 1.12 -9.60 -4.38
N SER A 163 1.80 -10.56 -4.98
CA SER A 163 2.35 -10.38 -6.32
C SER A 163 1.37 -10.77 -7.41
N TRP A 164 0.53 -11.77 -7.18
CA TRP A 164 -0.34 -12.34 -8.21
C TRP A 164 -1.81 -12.41 -7.78
N PRO A 165 -2.76 -12.24 -8.71
CA PRO A 165 -4.18 -12.42 -8.42
C PRO A 165 -4.55 -13.82 -7.93
N SER A 166 -3.80 -14.86 -8.36
CA SER A 166 -3.98 -16.23 -7.88
C SER A 166 -3.75 -16.38 -6.37
N ASP A 167 -2.93 -15.52 -5.77
CA ASP A 167 -2.68 -15.57 -4.34
C ASP A 167 -3.93 -15.23 -3.55
N VAL A 168 -4.73 -14.28 -4.06
CA VAL A 168 -5.97 -13.83 -3.40
C VAL A 168 -6.97 -14.99 -3.22
N THR A 169 -7.02 -15.92 -4.17
CA THR A 169 -7.97 -17.05 -4.13
C THR A 169 -7.68 -18.05 -3.03
N ARG A 170 -6.49 -18.00 -2.45
CA ARG A 170 -6.06 -18.87 -1.36
C ARG A 170 -6.55 -18.39 0.02
N PHE A 171 -7.03 -17.14 0.09
CA PHE A 171 -7.49 -16.55 1.33
C PHE A 171 -9.01 -16.69 1.51
N ASN A 172 -9.41 -17.36 2.56
CA ASN A 172 -10.80 -17.27 3.08
C ASN A 172 -10.90 -16.01 3.95
N ALA A 173 -11.16 -14.88 3.30
CA ALA A 173 -11.11 -13.55 3.90
C ALA A 173 -12.39 -12.75 3.56
N PRO A 174 -13.49 -12.96 4.28
CA PRO A 174 -14.81 -12.36 3.98
C PRO A 174 -14.81 -10.82 4.13
N HIS A 175 -13.87 -10.26 4.89
CA HIS A 175 -13.74 -8.82 5.13
C HIS A 175 -12.65 -8.16 4.29
N LEU A 176 -12.01 -8.89 3.36
CA LEU A 176 -10.98 -8.34 2.49
C LEU A 176 -11.58 -7.29 1.55
N CYS A 177 -11.19 -6.04 1.74
CA CYS A 177 -11.67 -4.91 0.94
C CYS A 177 -10.57 -4.16 0.20
N ARG A 178 -9.31 -4.37 0.57
CA ARG A 178 -8.15 -3.70 -0.05
C ARG A 178 -7.13 -4.70 -0.55
N ILE A 179 -6.75 -4.56 -1.83
CA ILE A 179 -5.68 -5.37 -2.43
C ILE A 179 -4.61 -4.47 -3.04
N ARG A 180 -3.36 -4.87 -2.85
CA ARG A 180 -2.21 -4.25 -3.49
C ARG A 180 -1.40 -5.29 -4.25
N PHE A 181 -1.28 -5.11 -5.57
CA PHE A 181 -0.41 -5.93 -6.41
C PHE A 181 0.91 -5.20 -6.65
N VAL A 182 2.02 -5.85 -6.27
CA VAL A 182 3.37 -5.27 -6.35
C VAL A 182 4.19 -5.76 -7.55
N SER A 183 3.77 -6.83 -8.19
CA SER A 183 4.42 -7.32 -9.42
C SER A 183 3.80 -6.70 -10.68
N PRO A 184 4.58 -6.56 -11.77
CA PRO A 184 4.02 -6.12 -13.03
C PRO A 184 3.01 -7.15 -13.52
N LEU A 185 1.75 -6.76 -13.55
CA LEU A 185 0.66 -7.58 -14.09
C LEU A 185 0.70 -7.53 -15.62
N SER A 186 1.68 -8.17 -16.23
CA SER A 186 1.79 -8.29 -17.69
C SER A 186 0.92 -9.42 -18.25
N ALA A 187 0.45 -10.33 -17.41
CA ALA A 187 -0.42 -11.41 -17.79
C ALA A 187 -1.88 -11.04 -17.49
N VAL A 188 -2.69 -11.08 -18.50
CA VAL A 188 -4.16 -10.97 -18.42
C VAL A 188 -4.65 -11.78 -17.20
N ILE A 189 -5.38 -11.14 -16.33
CA ILE A 189 -6.08 -11.82 -15.23
C ILE A 189 -7.05 -12.84 -15.87
N ARG A 190 -6.58 -14.07 -16.07
CA ARG A 190 -7.36 -15.14 -16.75
C ARG A 190 -8.27 -15.90 -15.78
N SER A 191 -8.12 -15.67 -14.51
CA SER A 191 -8.91 -16.36 -13.49
C SER A 191 -10.30 -15.75 -13.37
N ARG A 192 -11.33 -16.59 -13.22
CA ARG A 192 -12.69 -16.11 -12.94
C ARG A 192 -12.75 -15.42 -11.59
N PRO A 193 -13.51 -14.31 -11.46
CA PRO A 193 -13.68 -13.64 -10.17
C PRO A 193 -14.20 -14.63 -9.12
N THR A 194 -13.52 -14.66 -7.97
CA THR A 194 -13.99 -15.41 -6.80
C THR A 194 -14.95 -14.57 -5.97
N ALA A 195 -15.64 -15.19 -5.03
CA ALA A 195 -16.49 -14.46 -4.09
C ALA A 195 -15.73 -13.38 -3.32
N THR A 196 -14.44 -13.62 -3.02
CA THR A 196 -13.55 -12.68 -2.35
C THR A 196 -13.37 -11.39 -3.16
N CYS A 197 -13.20 -11.49 -4.48
CA CYS A 197 -12.99 -10.33 -5.35
C CYS A 197 -14.21 -9.38 -5.41
N LYS A 198 -15.42 -9.87 -5.14
CA LYS A 198 -16.63 -9.04 -5.14
C LYS A 198 -16.69 -8.01 -4.01
N HIS A 199 -15.94 -8.21 -2.95
CA HIS A 199 -15.92 -7.30 -1.79
C HIS A 199 -14.78 -6.29 -1.85
N ILE A 200 -13.94 -6.35 -2.89
CA ILE A 200 -12.81 -5.44 -3.04
C ILE A 200 -13.30 -4.08 -3.50
N CYS A 201 -13.05 -3.06 -2.65
CA CYS A 201 -13.37 -1.66 -2.91
C CYS A 201 -12.14 -0.82 -3.25
N HIS A 202 -10.94 -1.27 -2.86
CA HIS A 202 -9.70 -0.51 -3.06
C HIS A 202 -8.65 -1.39 -3.72
N LEU A 203 -8.18 -0.96 -4.89
CA LEU A 203 -7.15 -1.65 -5.66
C LEU A 203 -5.93 -0.76 -5.87
N TYR A 204 -4.74 -1.28 -5.53
CA TYR A 204 -3.47 -0.67 -5.87
C TYR A 204 -2.71 -1.58 -6.84
N LEU A 205 -2.31 -1.02 -7.99
CA LEU A 205 -1.49 -1.67 -9.01
C LEU A 205 -0.14 -0.96 -9.07
N GLN A 206 0.94 -1.59 -8.63
CA GLN A 206 2.25 -0.95 -8.68
C GLN A 206 2.69 -0.70 -10.13
N ASN A 207 2.52 -1.70 -11.01
CA ASN A 207 2.76 -1.59 -12.45
C ASN A 207 1.60 -2.23 -13.20
N ALA A 208 0.98 -1.52 -14.13
CA ALA A 208 -0.12 -2.04 -14.93
C ALA A 208 -0.06 -1.52 -16.37
N THR A 209 -0.54 -2.30 -17.31
CA THR A 209 -0.85 -1.83 -18.67
C THR A 209 -2.30 -1.34 -18.74
N ALA A 210 -2.67 -0.62 -19.79
CA ALA A 210 -4.06 -0.21 -20.01
C ALA A 210 -5.01 -1.43 -20.05
N ALA A 211 -4.62 -2.54 -20.71
CA ALA A 211 -5.43 -3.75 -20.75
C ALA A 211 -5.66 -4.39 -19.37
N VAL A 212 -4.66 -4.36 -18.49
CA VAL A 212 -4.82 -4.84 -17.10
C VAL A 212 -5.81 -3.98 -16.34
N ILE A 213 -5.70 -2.66 -16.48
CA ILE A 213 -6.64 -1.73 -15.85
C ILE A 213 -8.05 -1.99 -16.39
N HIS A 214 -8.25 -2.09 -17.71
CA HIS A 214 -9.55 -2.36 -18.30
C HIS A 214 -10.13 -3.70 -17.84
N SER A 215 -9.35 -4.78 -17.86
CA SER A 215 -9.81 -6.10 -17.43
C SER A 215 -10.16 -6.16 -15.94
N SER A 216 -9.51 -5.36 -15.10
CA SER A 216 -9.75 -5.38 -13.65
C SER A 216 -11.17 -4.95 -13.28
N SER A 217 -11.89 -4.19 -14.13
CA SER A 217 -13.29 -3.85 -13.90
C SER A 217 -14.22 -5.07 -13.81
N ALA A 218 -13.92 -6.12 -14.57
CA ALA A 218 -14.68 -7.38 -14.53
C ALA A 218 -14.41 -8.20 -13.27
N PHE A 219 -13.20 -8.08 -12.70
CA PHE A 219 -12.81 -8.81 -11.48
C PHE A 219 -13.23 -8.08 -10.20
N PHE A 220 -13.30 -6.76 -10.24
CA PHE A 220 -13.58 -5.90 -9.08
C PHE A 220 -14.75 -4.95 -9.38
N PRO A 221 -15.99 -5.47 -9.52
CA PRO A 221 -17.16 -4.68 -9.95
C PRO A 221 -17.58 -3.59 -8.95
N HIS A 222 -17.15 -3.70 -7.69
CA HIS A 222 -17.48 -2.75 -6.62
C HIS A 222 -16.32 -1.82 -6.26
N LEU A 223 -15.37 -1.65 -7.18
CA LEU A 223 -14.20 -0.80 -6.94
C LEU A 223 -14.61 0.66 -6.79
N GLU A 224 -14.18 1.26 -5.68
CA GLU A 224 -14.38 2.67 -5.31
C GLU A 224 -13.09 3.47 -5.50
N THR A 225 -11.94 2.83 -5.27
CA THR A 225 -10.63 3.48 -5.40
C THR A 225 -9.67 2.63 -6.22
N LEU A 226 -9.09 3.23 -7.26
CA LEU A 226 -8.02 2.63 -8.05
C LEU A 226 -6.76 3.49 -7.96
N VAL A 227 -5.64 2.88 -7.58
CA VAL A 227 -4.33 3.53 -7.56
C VAL A 227 -3.39 2.77 -8.47
N VAL A 228 -2.81 3.46 -9.44
CA VAL A 228 -1.80 2.92 -10.36
C VAL A 228 -0.48 3.63 -10.10
N GLY A 229 0.56 2.89 -9.73
CA GLY A 229 1.89 3.45 -9.46
C GLY A 229 2.69 3.74 -10.73
N HIS A 230 2.57 2.89 -11.73
CA HIS A 230 3.23 3.04 -13.04
C HIS A 230 2.37 2.42 -14.15
N ILE A 231 2.22 3.16 -15.27
CA ILE A 231 1.56 2.64 -16.47
C ILE A 231 2.64 2.16 -17.43
N ALA A 232 2.69 0.85 -17.64
CA ALA A 232 3.61 0.25 -18.59
C ALA A 232 3.07 0.36 -20.03
N PRO A 233 3.94 0.61 -21.01
CA PRO A 233 3.54 0.64 -22.42
C PRO A 233 3.00 -0.72 -22.85
N GLU A 234 2.00 -0.72 -23.69
CA GLU A 234 1.38 -1.93 -24.20
C GLU A 234 1.92 -2.28 -25.58
N MET A 235 2.40 -3.51 -25.74
CA MET A 235 2.87 -4.04 -27.01
C MET A 235 1.73 -4.79 -27.70
N GLY A 236 0.88 -4.08 -28.45
CA GLY A 236 -0.03 -4.68 -29.43
C GLY A 236 -1.30 -5.37 -28.93
N SER A 237 -1.67 -5.21 -27.67
CA SER A 237 -2.93 -5.75 -27.15
C SER A 237 -4.12 -4.82 -27.48
N ARG A 238 -5.26 -5.40 -27.89
CA ARG A 238 -6.50 -4.64 -28.03
C ARG A 238 -7.13 -4.49 -26.64
N SER A 239 -7.25 -3.27 -26.16
CA SER A 239 -8.04 -2.99 -24.99
C SER A 239 -9.54 -3.19 -25.29
N HIS A 240 -10.27 -3.73 -24.32
CA HIS A 240 -11.71 -3.85 -24.39
C HIS A 240 -12.38 -2.73 -23.61
N PRO A 241 -13.54 -2.23 -24.04
CA PRO A 241 -14.29 -1.24 -23.26
C PRO A 241 -14.52 -1.72 -21.83
N ALA A 242 -14.24 -0.87 -20.87
CA ALA A 242 -14.37 -1.17 -19.47
C ALA A 242 -15.20 -0.10 -18.74
N THR A 243 -16.12 -0.53 -17.89
CA THR A 243 -16.95 0.37 -17.09
C THR A 243 -16.74 0.11 -15.60
N TYR A 244 -16.32 1.14 -14.88
CA TYR A 244 -16.24 1.13 -13.43
C TYR A 244 -17.44 1.90 -12.86
N SER A 245 -18.48 1.18 -12.54
CA SER A 245 -19.77 1.78 -12.13
C SER A 245 -19.75 2.51 -10.78
N ARG A 246 -18.76 2.22 -9.93
CA ARG A 246 -18.65 2.76 -8.56
C ARG A 246 -17.35 3.48 -8.28
N LEU A 247 -16.45 3.60 -9.26
CA LEU A 247 -15.14 4.22 -9.02
C LEU A 247 -15.30 5.72 -8.77
N GLU A 248 -15.00 6.13 -7.55
CA GLU A 248 -15.10 7.53 -7.09
C GLU A 248 -13.74 8.23 -7.15
N SER A 249 -12.66 7.48 -6.92
CA SER A 249 -11.30 8.03 -6.88
C SER A 249 -10.34 7.20 -7.72
N MET A 250 -9.58 7.88 -8.57
CA MET A 250 -8.52 7.27 -9.38
C MET A 250 -7.20 8.02 -9.15
N THR A 251 -6.11 7.26 -8.97
CA THR A 251 -4.76 7.82 -8.87
C THR A 251 -3.90 7.23 -9.99
N ILE A 252 -3.27 8.08 -10.78
CA ILE A 252 -2.46 7.70 -11.93
C ILE A 252 -1.17 8.52 -12.00
N PRO A 253 -0.06 7.93 -12.48
CA PRO A 253 1.20 8.62 -12.63
C PRO A 253 1.27 9.42 -13.92
N LEU A 254 1.93 10.58 -13.89
CA LEU A 254 2.28 11.43 -15.04
C LEU A 254 3.62 11.03 -15.68
N PHE A 255 4.02 9.76 -15.65
CA PHE A 255 5.33 9.42 -16.19
C PHE A 255 5.36 9.35 -17.70
N TYR A 256 6.00 10.33 -18.30
CA TYR A 256 6.44 10.33 -19.69
C TYR A 256 7.69 9.44 -19.88
N HIS A 257 7.48 8.21 -20.25
CA HIS A 257 8.47 7.60 -21.11
C HIS A 257 8.21 8.10 -22.53
N ARG A 258 9.24 8.57 -23.24
CA ARG A 258 9.25 9.12 -24.61
C ARG A 258 8.77 8.09 -25.66
N TYR A 259 7.58 7.51 -25.46
CA TYR A 259 6.97 6.60 -26.39
C TYR A 259 6.02 7.35 -27.34
N HIS A 260 5.91 6.89 -28.57
CA HIS A 260 5.16 7.52 -29.67
C HIS A 260 3.63 7.66 -29.43
N ARG A 261 3.09 7.14 -28.34
CA ARG A 261 1.66 7.23 -27.99
C ARG A 261 1.51 7.66 -26.54
N ASP A 262 0.56 8.54 -26.31
CA ASP A 262 0.21 8.99 -24.97
C ASP A 262 -0.54 7.88 -24.22
N PRO A 263 0.05 7.29 -23.16
CA PRO A 263 -0.58 6.19 -22.42
C PRO A 263 -1.88 6.59 -21.73
N PHE A 264 -2.05 7.89 -21.43
CA PHE A 264 -3.29 8.43 -20.89
C PHE A 264 -4.44 8.34 -21.88
N ILE A 265 -4.22 8.79 -23.10
CA ILE A 265 -5.25 8.76 -24.14
C ILE A 265 -5.64 7.30 -24.44
N GLU A 266 -4.67 6.37 -24.49
CA GLU A 266 -4.94 4.95 -24.68
C GLU A 266 -5.76 4.37 -23.52
N LEU A 267 -5.42 4.73 -22.28
CA LEU A 267 -6.12 4.26 -21.08
C LEU A 267 -7.58 4.76 -21.07
N PHE A 268 -7.79 6.06 -21.24
CA PHE A 268 -9.12 6.66 -21.07
C PHE A 268 -10.06 6.47 -22.26
N ARG A 269 -9.53 6.17 -23.45
CA ARG A 269 -10.35 5.95 -24.66
C ARG A 269 -11.43 4.90 -24.47
N GLU A 270 -11.12 3.82 -23.76
CA GLU A 270 -12.01 2.68 -23.58
C GLU A 270 -12.56 2.58 -22.13
N LEU A 271 -12.29 3.59 -21.28
CA LEU A 271 -12.79 3.64 -19.93
C LEU A 271 -14.07 4.47 -19.82
N ARG A 272 -15.06 3.93 -19.07
CA ARG A 272 -16.25 4.66 -18.64
C ARG A 272 -16.28 4.76 -17.13
N LEU A 273 -16.31 5.99 -16.62
CA LEU A 273 -16.11 6.31 -15.20
C LEU A 273 -17.24 7.22 -14.69
N PRO A 274 -18.52 6.77 -14.70
CA PRO A 274 -19.68 7.64 -14.44
C PRO A 274 -19.68 8.27 -13.04
N MET A 275 -19.03 7.65 -12.06
CA MET A 275 -19.02 8.11 -10.67
C MET A 275 -17.69 8.74 -10.26
N LEU A 276 -16.73 8.90 -11.18
CA LEU A 276 -15.42 9.45 -10.82
C LEU A 276 -15.55 10.91 -10.39
N GLN A 277 -15.20 11.17 -9.14
CA GLN A 277 -15.24 12.50 -8.51
C GLN A 277 -13.83 13.05 -8.30
N LYS A 278 -12.86 12.19 -8.05
CA LYS A 278 -11.50 12.61 -7.73
C LYS A 278 -10.47 11.90 -8.60
N LEU A 279 -9.67 12.70 -9.32
CA LEU A 279 -8.51 12.24 -10.05
C LEU A 279 -7.24 12.77 -9.36
N ASN A 280 -6.45 11.87 -8.78
CA ASN A 280 -5.12 12.20 -8.28
C ASN A 280 -4.09 11.90 -9.37
N VAL A 281 -3.21 12.84 -9.62
CA VAL A 281 -2.17 12.75 -10.63
C VAL A 281 -0.81 12.78 -9.93
N LEU A 282 -0.03 11.70 -10.08
CA LEU A 282 1.29 11.61 -9.46
C LEU A 282 2.32 12.20 -10.42
N GLY A 283 2.78 13.41 -10.14
CA GLY A 283 3.75 14.15 -10.95
C GLY A 283 3.49 15.65 -10.91
N ASP A 284 4.40 16.40 -11.48
CA ASP A 284 4.29 17.85 -11.57
C ASP A 284 3.52 18.21 -12.84
N PRO A 285 2.59 19.18 -12.80
CA PRO A 285 1.80 19.58 -13.95
C PRO A 285 2.64 20.44 -14.92
N ASP A 286 3.12 19.82 -15.99
CA ASP A 286 3.65 20.52 -17.14
C ASP A 286 2.57 20.76 -18.20
N THR A 287 2.67 21.85 -18.97
CA THR A 287 1.62 22.23 -19.95
C THR A 287 1.23 21.12 -20.93
N PRO A 288 2.16 20.30 -21.51
CA PRO A 288 1.80 19.20 -22.40
C PRO A 288 0.98 18.11 -21.68
N GLU A 289 1.28 17.85 -20.41
CA GLU A 289 0.64 16.82 -19.60
C GLU A 289 -0.77 17.22 -19.19
N VAL A 290 -0.99 18.50 -18.87
CA VAL A 290 -2.33 19.06 -18.62
C VAL A 290 -3.23 18.85 -19.84
N GLN A 291 -2.72 19.12 -21.05
CA GLN A 291 -3.47 18.93 -22.29
C GLN A 291 -3.83 17.44 -22.52
N SER A 292 -2.90 16.53 -22.23
CA SER A 292 -3.16 15.09 -22.31
C SER A 292 -4.24 14.64 -21.34
N ILE A 293 -4.20 15.13 -20.09
CA ILE A 293 -5.24 14.85 -19.09
C ILE A 293 -6.60 15.38 -19.57
N MET A 294 -6.67 16.61 -20.05
CA MET A 294 -7.91 17.18 -20.56
C MET A 294 -8.50 16.34 -21.70
N THR A 295 -7.66 15.96 -22.66
CA THR A 295 -8.07 15.13 -23.79
C THR A 295 -8.56 13.76 -23.33
N ALA A 296 -7.84 13.15 -22.42
CA ALA A 296 -8.19 11.85 -21.85
C ALA A 296 -9.53 11.90 -21.09
N LEU A 297 -9.75 12.91 -20.27
CA LEU A 297 -11.00 13.09 -19.53
C LEU A 297 -12.19 13.39 -20.45
N ALA A 298 -11.98 14.17 -21.51
CA ALA A 298 -12.99 14.40 -22.54
C ALA A 298 -13.38 13.10 -23.27
N LEU A 299 -12.45 12.19 -23.51
CA LEU A 299 -12.69 10.87 -24.10
C LEU A 299 -13.48 9.95 -23.15
N ALA A 300 -13.24 10.01 -21.85
CA ALA A 300 -13.97 9.23 -20.85
C ALA A 300 -15.45 9.59 -20.73
N GLY A 301 -15.86 10.70 -21.27
CA GLY A 301 -17.23 11.08 -21.76
C GLY A 301 -18.34 11.23 -20.72
N SER A 302 -18.15 10.92 -19.44
CA SER A 302 -19.24 10.91 -18.45
C SER A 302 -18.79 11.22 -17.01
N CYS A 303 -17.61 11.81 -16.85
CA CYS A 303 -17.07 12.10 -15.53
C CYS A 303 -17.56 13.44 -15.00
N ASN A 304 -18.13 13.45 -13.80
CA ASN A 304 -18.40 14.68 -13.05
C ASN A 304 -17.26 14.90 -12.04
N ILE A 305 -16.07 15.23 -12.55
CA ILE A 305 -14.90 15.37 -11.72
C ILE A 305 -15.01 16.61 -10.84
N GLN A 306 -14.98 16.40 -9.52
CA GLN A 306 -14.96 17.47 -8.55
C GLN A 306 -13.55 18.04 -8.41
N VAL A 307 -12.55 17.15 -8.25
CA VAL A 307 -11.18 17.55 -7.94
C VAL A 307 -10.18 16.80 -8.83
N VAL A 308 -9.27 17.56 -9.45
CA VAL A 308 -7.99 17.05 -9.98
C VAL A 308 -6.88 17.48 -9.02
N ASP A 309 -6.21 16.53 -8.37
CA ASP A 309 -5.20 16.78 -7.34
C ASP A 309 -3.81 16.28 -7.80
N PHE A 310 -2.89 17.20 -8.02
CA PHE A 310 -1.50 16.87 -8.35
C PHE A 310 -0.71 16.59 -7.10
N ARG A 311 -0.05 15.44 -7.07
CA ARG A 311 0.77 14.99 -5.94
C ARG A 311 2.18 14.69 -6.37
N PRO A 312 3.20 15.08 -5.58
CA PRO A 312 4.57 14.78 -5.90
C PRO A 312 4.74 13.26 -6.01
N CYS A 313 5.53 12.84 -6.98
CA CYS A 313 5.94 11.47 -7.06
C CYS A 313 6.79 11.10 -5.84
N LEU A 314 6.61 9.89 -5.29
CA LEU A 314 7.38 9.39 -4.15
C LEU A 314 8.89 9.17 -4.45
N TRP A 315 9.34 9.43 -5.67
CA TRP A 315 10.75 9.33 -6.03
C TRP A 315 11.51 10.60 -5.60
N PRO A 316 12.60 10.47 -4.85
CA PRO A 316 13.33 11.61 -4.25
C PRO A 316 13.97 12.57 -5.26
N SER A 317 13.92 12.28 -6.55
CA SER A 317 14.47 13.11 -7.62
C SER A 317 13.51 14.17 -8.18
N ALA A 318 12.25 14.19 -7.77
CA ALA A 318 11.32 15.22 -8.21
C ALA A 318 11.71 16.57 -7.58
N ARG A 319 12.27 17.46 -8.41
CA ARG A 319 12.45 18.87 -8.02
C ARG A 319 11.06 19.44 -7.74
N ARG A 320 10.92 20.19 -6.63
CA ARG A 320 9.73 21.02 -6.39
C ARG A 320 9.68 22.07 -7.50
N THR A 321 8.93 21.81 -8.55
CA THR A 321 8.62 22.81 -9.56
C THR A 321 7.55 23.73 -8.97
N ASN A 322 7.75 25.04 -9.13
CA ASN A 322 6.69 26.00 -8.79
C ASN A 322 5.58 25.82 -9.82
N VAL A 323 4.46 25.26 -9.37
CA VAL A 323 3.26 25.13 -10.21
C VAL A 323 2.66 26.52 -10.38
N TYR A 324 2.65 27.02 -11.60
CA TYR A 324 1.97 28.29 -11.91
C TYR A 324 0.48 28.00 -12.14
N ILE A 325 -0.38 28.81 -11.54
CA ILE A 325 -1.86 28.69 -11.65
C ILE A 325 -2.29 28.65 -13.11
N HIS A 326 -1.65 29.43 -13.98
CA HIS A 326 -1.93 29.46 -15.42
C HIS A 326 -1.74 28.12 -16.14
N ASP A 327 -0.88 27.26 -15.64
CA ASP A 327 -0.60 25.95 -16.26
C ASP A 327 -1.76 24.96 -16.02
N VAL A 328 -2.49 25.11 -14.92
CA VAL A 328 -3.56 24.20 -14.50
C VAL A 328 -4.97 24.73 -14.73
N GLU A 329 -5.13 26.04 -14.98
CA GLU A 329 -6.42 26.70 -15.22
C GLU A 329 -7.26 26.01 -16.33
N PRO A 330 -6.67 25.52 -17.44
CA PRO A 330 -7.42 24.81 -18.47
C PRO A 330 -8.19 23.59 -17.94
N LEU A 331 -7.72 22.94 -16.87
CA LEU A 331 -8.40 21.77 -16.25
C LEU A 331 -9.76 22.14 -15.63
N LEU A 332 -10.02 23.41 -15.36
CA LEU A 332 -11.33 23.87 -14.87
C LEU A 332 -12.45 23.71 -15.91
N SER A 333 -12.10 23.42 -17.17
CA SER A 333 -13.09 23.03 -18.19
C SER A 333 -13.69 21.64 -17.92
N VAL A 334 -12.92 20.74 -17.31
CA VAL A 334 -13.28 19.33 -17.07
C VAL A 334 -13.45 18.98 -15.59
N ALA A 335 -12.93 19.80 -14.68
CA ALA A 335 -13.03 19.61 -13.23
C ALA A 335 -13.60 20.86 -12.55
N ARG A 336 -14.10 20.69 -11.34
CA ARG A 336 -14.61 21.81 -10.52
C ARG A 336 -13.49 22.52 -9.79
N GLU A 337 -12.53 21.77 -9.30
CA GLU A 337 -11.40 22.26 -8.51
C GLU A 337 -10.11 21.60 -8.98
N VAL A 338 -9.02 22.36 -8.94
CA VAL A 338 -7.66 21.84 -9.12
C VAL A 338 -6.89 22.08 -7.85
N ALA A 339 -6.26 21.02 -7.35
CA ALA A 339 -5.47 21.04 -6.13
C ALA A 339 -4.03 20.59 -6.39
N VAL A 340 -3.11 21.02 -5.53
CA VAL A 340 -1.72 20.58 -5.49
C VAL A 340 -1.41 20.17 -4.07
N CYS A 341 -1.02 18.91 -3.86
CA CYS A 341 -0.82 18.32 -2.54
C CYS A 341 -2.04 18.44 -1.60
N GLY A 342 -3.25 18.47 -2.17
CA GLY A 342 -4.50 18.63 -1.43
C GLY A 342 -4.90 20.08 -1.15
N GLU A 343 -4.07 21.07 -1.48
CA GLU A 343 -4.39 22.49 -1.38
C GLU A 343 -5.03 22.96 -2.69
N VAL A 344 -6.23 23.53 -2.62
CA VAL A 344 -6.95 24.05 -3.80
C VAL A 344 -6.23 25.27 -4.33
N VAL A 345 -5.72 25.19 -5.56
CA VAL A 345 -5.00 26.27 -6.24
C VAL A 345 -5.89 27.01 -7.25
N ALA A 346 -6.91 26.34 -7.80
CA ALA A 346 -7.87 26.94 -8.71
C ALA A 346 -9.25 26.31 -8.52
N CYS A 347 -10.32 27.11 -8.65
CA CYS A 347 -11.70 26.63 -8.61
C CYS A 347 -12.55 27.31 -9.69
N ARG A 348 -13.51 26.56 -10.23
CA ARG A 348 -14.50 27.09 -11.18
C ARG A 348 -15.45 28.01 -10.41
N ALA A 349 -15.57 29.26 -10.82
CA ALA A 349 -16.55 30.17 -10.26
C ALA A 349 -17.96 29.56 -10.38
N LEU A 350 -18.67 29.45 -9.27
CA LEU A 350 -20.08 29.09 -9.30
C LEU A 350 -20.80 30.20 -10.11
N ALA A 351 -21.33 29.85 -11.28
CA ALA A 351 -22.21 30.75 -11.99
C ALA A 351 -23.37 31.04 -11.02
N THR A 352 -23.40 32.26 -10.49
CA THR A 352 -24.56 32.77 -9.74
C THR A 352 -25.70 32.87 -10.72
N THR A 353 -26.58 31.87 -10.70
CA THR A 353 -27.88 31.88 -11.38
C THR A 353 -28.86 32.74 -10.58
#